data_43b37828b118bda321c09b448ca79e92
#
_entry.id   43b37828b118bda321c09b448ca79e92
#
_cell.length_a   1.000
_cell.length_b   1.000
_cell.length_c   1.000
_cell.angle_alpha   90.00
_cell.angle_beta   90.00
_cell.angle_gamma   90.00
#
_symmetry.space_group_name_H-M   'P 1'
#
loop_
_entity.id
_entity.type
_entity.pdbx_description
1 polymer ?
#
loop_
_entity_poly.entity_id
_entity_poly.type
_entity_poly.pdbx_seq_one_letter_code
_entity_poly.pdbx_strand_id
1 'polypeptide(L)'
;AAAWVAAQIASGTPPKEVLVMARKRDRLATMQEALRALHLPCVQPEKSDLFDAPEVQDMVALLDVLVSPTHDLSLARALKSPLFGLGDDALVALAVLRRQPEHAGCSWFDLLLKSELLALDLQALGPVLLQYQGWVQRLPPHDALHAIYEHGDVLARFAAAAPATQRQAVQANLRALLAASLQHDGGRYLTPYAFVRAMKKGGVRAPGRADAQAI
;
A
#
# COMPACT_ATOMS: atom_id res chain seq x y z
N ALA A 1 5.00 -10.25 35.28
CA ALA A 1 5.08 -8.94 34.64
C ALA A 1 3.67 -8.47 34.19
N ALA A 2 2.92 -9.24 33.34
CA ALA A 2 1.59 -8.82 32.89
C ALA A 2 0.59 -8.55 34.01
N ALA A 3 0.54 -9.41 35.03
CA ALA A 3 -0.30 -9.21 36.21
C ALA A 3 0.06 -7.94 37.00
N TRP A 4 1.33 -7.58 37.05
CA TRP A 4 1.77 -6.33 37.69
C TRP A 4 1.28 -5.11 36.87
N VAL A 5 1.39 -5.15 35.52
CA VAL A 5 0.88 -4.09 34.67
C VAL A 5 -0.64 -3.95 34.85
N ALA A 6 -1.37 -5.07 34.90
CA ALA A 6 -2.81 -5.06 35.16
C ALA A 6 -3.16 -4.40 36.48
N ALA A 7 -2.40 -4.69 37.57
CA ALA A 7 -2.58 -4.06 38.87
C ALA A 7 -2.31 -2.55 38.84
N GLN A 8 -1.27 -2.09 38.12
CA GLN A 8 -1.00 -0.66 37.94
C GLN A 8 -2.14 0.06 37.20
N ILE A 9 -2.68 -0.55 36.13
CA ILE A 9 -3.82 0.02 35.40
C ILE A 9 -5.07 0.05 36.27
N ALA A 10 -5.33 -1.02 37.04
CA ALA A 10 -6.44 -1.07 37.99
C ALA A 10 -6.33 -0.03 39.10
N SER A 11 -5.11 0.37 39.48
CA SER A 11 -4.86 1.45 40.44
C SER A 11 -4.98 2.87 39.86
N GLY A 12 -5.31 3.00 38.58
CA GLY A 12 -5.58 4.28 37.91
C GLY A 12 -4.46 4.79 36.99
N THR A 13 -3.37 4.02 36.80
CA THR A 13 -2.34 4.40 35.81
C THR A 13 -2.86 4.22 34.42
N PRO A 14 -2.90 5.26 33.54
CA PRO A 14 -3.34 5.13 32.16
C PRO A 14 -2.45 4.15 31.38
N PRO A 15 -3.00 3.25 30.54
CA PRO A 15 -2.18 2.30 29.74
C PRO A 15 -1.09 2.96 28.93
N LYS A 16 -1.33 4.12 28.34
CA LYS A 16 -0.37 4.91 27.56
C LYS A 16 0.88 5.36 28.33
N GLU A 17 0.85 5.36 29.66
CA GLU A 17 1.97 5.73 30.51
C GLU A 17 2.82 4.52 30.92
N VAL A 18 2.39 3.32 30.51
CA VAL A 18 3.10 2.09 30.81
C VAL A 18 3.95 1.66 29.62
N LEU A 19 5.27 1.58 29.81
CA LEU A 19 6.20 1.09 28.80
C LEU A 19 6.84 -0.22 29.26
N VAL A 20 6.72 -1.26 28.43
CA VAL A 20 7.37 -2.55 28.66
C VAL A 20 8.57 -2.70 27.73
N MET A 21 9.74 -2.91 28.31
CA MET A 21 10.98 -3.11 27.57
C MET A 21 11.55 -4.52 27.83
N ALA A 22 12.08 -5.14 26.78
CA ALA A 22 12.79 -6.41 26.86
C ALA A 22 14.03 -6.43 25.96
N ARG A 23 15.04 -7.21 26.34
CA ARG A 23 16.29 -7.38 25.57
C ARG A 23 16.07 -8.16 24.26
N LYS A 24 15.09 -9.06 24.23
CA LYS A 24 14.77 -9.92 23.08
C LYS A 24 13.31 -9.71 22.68
N ARG A 25 13.03 -9.64 21.36
CA ARG A 25 11.69 -9.46 20.81
C ARG A 25 10.71 -10.57 21.20
N ASP A 26 11.19 -11.82 21.25
CA ASP A 26 10.36 -12.98 21.59
C ASP A 26 9.68 -12.80 22.96
N ARG A 27 10.40 -12.17 23.92
CA ARG A 27 9.84 -11.86 25.25
C ARG A 27 8.78 -10.75 25.20
N LEU A 28 8.88 -9.81 24.25
CA LEU A 28 7.83 -8.80 24.05
C LEU A 28 6.59 -9.45 23.44
N ALA A 29 6.73 -10.39 22.50
CA ALA A 29 5.60 -11.12 21.92
C ALA A 29 4.86 -11.93 23.02
N THR A 30 5.59 -12.67 23.86
CA THR A 30 5.00 -13.40 25.00
C THR A 30 4.28 -12.45 25.97
N MET A 31 4.86 -11.26 26.22
CA MET A 31 4.22 -10.26 27.07
C MET A 31 2.96 -9.69 26.45
N GLN A 32 2.96 -9.45 25.13
CA GLN A 32 1.82 -8.97 24.39
C GLN A 32 0.65 -9.97 24.44
N GLU A 33 0.94 -11.26 24.26
CA GLU A 33 -0.06 -12.33 24.42
C GLU A 33 -0.66 -12.34 25.82
N ALA A 34 0.18 -12.23 26.85
CA ALA A 34 -0.28 -12.19 28.23
C ALA A 34 -1.14 -10.95 28.56
N LEU A 35 -0.81 -9.78 27.99
CA LEU A 35 -1.61 -8.56 28.14
C LEU A 35 -2.94 -8.66 27.38
N ARG A 36 -2.94 -9.24 26.18
CA ARG A 36 -4.17 -9.50 25.40
C ARG A 36 -5.10 -10.48 26.15
N ALA A 37 -4.56 -11.51 26.77
CA ALA A 37 -5.34 -12.43 27.58
C ALA A 37 -6.01 -11.75 28.80
N LEU A 38 -5.46 -10.64 29.26
CA LEU A 38 -6.04 -9.78 30.29
C LEU A 38 -6.89 -8.63 29.72
N HIS A 39 -7.20 -8.66 28.40
CA HIS A 39 -7.95 -7.61 27.67
C HIS A 39 -7.34 -6.22 27.78
N LEU A 40 -6.02 -6.12 27.99
CA LEU A 40 -5.30 -4.85 28.03
C LEU A 40 -4.82 -4.45 26.64
N PRO A 41 -5.14 -3.25 26.14
CA PRO A 41 -4.66 -2.76 24.86
C PRO A 41 -3.13 -2.58 24.92
N CYS A 42 -2.43 -3.22 23.99
CA CYS A 42 -0.97 -3.13 23.90
C CYS A 42 -0.51 -3.03 22.45
N VAL A 43 0.47 -2.17 22.19
CA VAL A 43 1.07 -1.96 20.88
C VAL A 43 2.55 -2.31 20.98
N GLN A 44 2.98 -3.29 20.18
CA GLN A 44 4.40 -3.52 19.95
C GLN A 44 4.79 -2.79 18.66
N PRO A 45 5.76 -1.86 18.69
CA PRO A 45 6.27 -1.26 17.46
C PRO A 45 6.96 -2.34 16.64
N GLU A 46 6.25 -2.85 15.65
CA GLU A 46 6.83 -3.72 14.65
C GLU A 46 7.73 -2.89 13.75
N LYS A 47 8.96 -3.37 13.51
CA LYS A 47 9.79 -2.87 12.42
C LYS A 47 9.31 -3.55 11.13
N SER A 48 8.08 -3.27 10.73
CA SER A 48 7.57 -3.69 9.43
C SER A 48 8.11 -2.75 8.37
N ASP A 49 8.51 -3.32 7.26
CA ASP A 49 8.81 -2.53 6.07
C ASP A 49 7.50 -1.96 5.52
N LEU A 50 7.54 -0.73 5.06
CA LEU A 50 6.36 -0.09 4.47
C LEU A 50 5.86 -0.87 3.25
N PHE A 51 6.78 -1.48 2.51
CA PHE A 51 6.46 -2.30 1.33
C PHE A 51 5.78 -3.63 1.69
N ASP A 52 5.79 -4.08 2.96
CA ASP A 52 5.04 -5.27 3.38
C ASP A 52 3.52 -5.02 3.41
N ALA A 53 3.09 -3.77 3.45
CA ALA A 53 1.68 -3.40 3.46
C ALA A 53 1.03 -3.62 2.09
N PRO A 54 -0.08 -4.39 1.99
CA PRO A 54 -0.72 -4.72 0.71
C PRO A 54 -1.10 -3.48 -0.11
N GLU A 55 -1.66 -2.46 0.52
CA GLU A 55 -2.05 -1.20 -0.11
C GLU A 55 -0.87 -0.43 -0.70
N VAL A 56 0.28 -0.52 -0.06
CA VAL A 56 1.53 0.09 -0.56
C VAL A 56 2.04 -0.70 -1.77
N GLN A 57 2.01 -2.03 -1.69
CA GLN A 57 2.38 -2.88 -2.81
C GLN A 57 1.49 -2.64 -4.04
N ASP A 58 0.19 -2.37 -3.84
CA ASP A 58 -0.74 -2.08 -4.92
C ASP A 58 -0.39 -0.75 -5.62
N MET A 59 -0.09 0.30 -4.83
CA MET A 59 0.32 1.59 -5.38
C MET A 59 1.70 1.54 -6.04
N VAL A 60 2.64 0.77 -5.47
CA VAL A 60 3.96 0.56 -6.09
C VAL A 60 3.84 -0.26 -7.37
N ALA A 61 2.91 -1.23 -7.45
CA ALA A 61 2.64 -1.97 -8.68
C ALA A 61 2.04 -1.06 -9.76
N LEU A 62 1.16 -0.13 -9.41
CA LEU A 62 0.68 0.89 -10.33
C LEU A 62 1.84 1.73 -10.86
N LEU A 63 2.69 2.30 -9.99
CA LEU A 63 3.84 3.08 -10.43
C LEU A 63 4.79 2.26 -11.31
N ASP A 64 4.99 0.98 -10.99
CA ASP A 64 5.85 0.07 -11.75
C ASP A 64 5.38 -0.11 -13.19
N VAL A 65 4.09 -0.32 -13.40
CA VAL A 65 3.54 -0.45 -14.75
C VAL A 65 3.49 0.89 -15.50
N LEU A 66 3.28 2.01 -14.81
CA LEU A 66 3.31 3.33 -15.45
C LEU A 66 4.71 3.69 -15.96
N VAL A 67 5.75 3.20 -15.29
CA VAL A 67 7.16 3.35 -15.71
C VAL A 67 7.56 2.28 -16.74
N SER A 68 7.02 1.07 -16.60
CA SER A 68 7.38 -0.10 -17.43
C SER A 68 6.09 -0.79 -17.91
N PRO A 69 5.44 -0.31 -18.97
CA PRO A 69 4.12 -0.77 -19.43
C PRO A 69 4.04 -2.26 -19.83
N THR A 70 5.18 -2.94 -19.94
CA THR A 70 5.24 -4.38 -20.25
C THR A 70 5.11 -5.27 -19.01
N HIS A 71 5.04 -4.69 -17.81
CA HIS A 71 4.91 -5.44 -16.56
C HIS A 71 3.45 -5.82 -16.27
N ASP A 72 2.91 -6.77 -17.02
CA ASP A 72 1.52 -7.22 -16.91
C ASP A 72 1.13 -7.70 -15.52
N LEU A 73 2.06 -8.32 -14.76
CA LEU A 73 1.78 -8.75 -13.40
C LEU A 73 1.55 -7.58 -12.44
N SER A 74 2.35 -6.52 -12.59
CA SER A 74 2.15 -5.28 -11.84
C SER A 74 0.85 -4.60 -12.22
N LEU A 75 0.49 -4.62 -13.51
CA LEU A 75 -0.80 -4.10 -13.97
C LEU A 75 -1.96 -4.90 -13.40
N ALA A 76 -1.89 -6.24 -13.45
CA ALA A 76 -2.93 -7.10 -12.87
C ALA A 76 -3.17 -6.80 -11.38
N ARG A 77 -2.09 -6.61 -10.61
CA ARG A 77 -2.18 -6.24 -9.21
C ARG A 77 -2.84 -4.87 -9.03
N ALA A 78 -2.39 -3.87 -9.77
CA ALA A 78 -2.96 -2.51 -9.70
C ALA A 78 -4.46 -2.51 -10.06
N LEU A 79 -4.87 -3.23 -11.10
CA LEU A 79 -6.25 -3.33 -11.53
C LEU A 79 -7.17 -4.02 -10.50
N LYS A 80 -6.66 -4.99 -9.74
CA LYS A 80 -7.38 -5.63 -8.63
C LYS A 80 -7.46 -4.76 -7.38
N SER A 81 -6.60 -3.75 -7.26
CA SER A 81 -6.57 -2.89 -6.08
C SER A 81 -7.89 -2.12 -5.92
N PRO A 82 -8.19 -1.62 -4.72
CA PRO A 82 -9.38 -0.78 -4.48
C PRO A 82 -9.46 0.47 -5.36
N LEU A 83 -8.35 0.90 -5.94
CA LEU A 83 -8.34 2.04 -6.87
C LEU A 83 -9.17 1.77 -8.12
N PHE A 84 -9.04 0.59 -8.71
CA PHE A 84 -9.78 0.21 -9.92
C PHE A 84 -10.88 -0.82 -9.65
N GLY A 85 -10.70 -1.70 -8.67
CA GLY A 85 -11.72 -2.63 -8.18
C GLY A 85 -12.11 -3.73 -9.16
N LEU A 86 -11.24 -4.08 -10.12
CA LEU A 86 -11.55 -5.09 -11.13
C LEU A 86 -11.58 -6.50 -10.54
N GLY A 87 -12.58 -7.27 -10.96
CA GLY A 87 -12.71 -8.69 -10.64
C GLY A 87 -11.79 -9.58 -11.48
N ASP A 88 -11.71 -10.85 -11.10
CA ASP A 88 -10.89 -11.84 -11.81
C ASP A 88 -11.37 -12.08 -13.24
N ASP A 89 -12.67 -11.97 -13.50
CA ASP A 89 -13.25 -12.14 -14.85
C ASP A 89 -12.69 -11.11 -15.86
N ALA A 90 -12.50 -9.87 -15.42
CA ALA A 90 -11.92 -8.82 -16.26
C ALA A 90 -10.44 -9.12 -16.60
N LEU A 91 -9.68 -9.64 -15.64
CA LEU A 91 -8.30 -10.06 -15.87
C LEU A 91 -8.19 -11.27 -16.77
N VAL A 92 -9.12 -12.22 -16.64
CA VAL A 92 -9.23 -13.38 -17.55
C VAL A 92 -9.54 -12.91 -18.97
N ALA A 93 -10.45 -11.95 -19.15
CA ALA A 93 -10.77 -11.37 -20.46
C ALA A 93 -9.53 -10.75 -21.12
N LEU A 94 -8.73 -9.97 -20.37
CA LEU A 94 -7.46 -9.42 -20.87
C LEU A 94 -6.45 -10.52 -21.23
N ALA A 95 -6.34 -11.56 -20.41
CA ALA A 95 -5.44 -12.68 -20.65
C ALA A 95 -5.83 -13.48 -21.90
N VAL A 96 -7.13 -13.69 -22.12
CA VAL A 96 -7.68 -14.36 -23.31
C VAL A 96 -7.43 -13.52 -24.56
N LEU A 97 -7.73 -12.22 -24.49
CA LEU A 97 -7.50 -11.29 -25.59
C LEU A 97 -6.03 -11.26 -26.02
N ARG A 98 -5.10 -11.20 -25.05
CA ARG A 98 -3.66 -11.20 -25.33
C ARG A 98 -3.17 -12.45 -26.05
N ARG A 99 -3.82 -13.61 -25.84
CA ARG A 99 -3.44 -14.87 -26.49
C ARG A 99 -3.85 -14.96 -27.96
N GLN A 100 -4.67 -14.04 -28.44
CA GLN A 100 -5.06 -14.00 -29.84
C GLN A 100 -3.87 -13.63 -30.73
N PRO A 101 -3.72 -14.23 -31.92
CA PRO A 101 -2.58 -13.97 -32.81
C PRO A 101 -2.40 -12.50 -33.16
N GLU A 102 -3.50 -11.76 -33.29
CA GLU A 102 -3.51 -10.32 -33.61
C GLU A 102 -2.87 -9.46 -32.50
N HIS A 103 -2.82 -9.98 -31.27
CA HIS A 103 -2.30 -9.31 -30.09
C HIS A 103 -0.98 -9.90 -29.60
N ALA A 104 -0.34 -10.74 -30.40
CA ALA A 104 0.96 -11.32 -30.08
C ALA A 104 1.99 -10.22 -29.86
N GLY A 105 2.58 -10.18 -28.66
CA GLY A 105 3.59 -9.19 -28.27
C GLY A 105 3.03 -7.89 -27.66
N CYS A 106 1.71 -7.66 -27.64
CA CYS A 106 1.12 -6.54 -26.90
C CYS A 106 1.18 -6.78 -25.39
N SER A 107 1.44 -5.75 -24.62
CA SER A 107 1.23 -5.78 -23.17
C SER A 107 -0.26 -5.60 -22.84
N TRP A 108 -0.67 -5.94 -21.64
CA TRP A 108 -2.03 -5.62 -21.17
C TRP A 108 -2.30 -4.12 -21.16
N PHE A 109 -1.27 -3.33 -20.90
CA PHE A 109 -1.36 -1.87 -20.97
C PHE A 109 -1.71 -1.41 -22.40
N ASP A 110 -1.05 -1.96 -23.42
CA ASP A 110 -1.34 -1.66 -24.82
C ASP A 110 -2.76 -2.07 -25.21
N LEU A 111 -3.24 -3.22 -24.72
CA LEU A 111 -4.59 -3.70 -24.97
C LEU A 111 -5.64 -2.77 -24.38
N LEU A 112 -5.43 -2.28 -23.14
CA LEU A 112 -6.34 -1.31 -22.51
C LEU A 112 -6.40 0.02 -23.25
N LEU A 113 -5.33 0.41 -23.96
CA LEU A 113 -5.30 1.65 -24.72
C LEU A 113 -5.95 1.52 -26.12
N LYS A 114 -5.96 0.34 -26.71
CA LYS A 114 -6.23 0.19 -28.14
C LYS A 114 -7.42 -0.70 -28.48
N SER A 115 -7.88 -1.52 -27.55
CA SER A 115 -8.85 -2.55 -27.92
C SER A 115 -10.28 -2.12 -27.71
N GLU A 116 -11.00 -1.98 -28.83
CA GLU A 116 -12.46 -1.81 -28.89
C GLU A 116 -13.21 -3.12 -28.54
N LEU A 117 -12.49 -4.25 -28.44
CA LEU A 117 -13.06 -5.56 -28.11
C LEU A 117 -13.25 -5.76 -26.59
N LEU A 118 -12.70 -4.85 -25.79
CA LEU A 118 -12.87 -4.88 -24.34
C LEU A 118 -14.25 -4.38 -23.93
N ALA A 119 -14.74 -4.86 -22.80
CA ALA A 119 -15.94 -4.31 -22.18
C ALA A 119 -15.75 -2.82 -21.84
N LEU A 120 -16.83 -2.05 -21.81
CA LEU A 120 -16.80 -0.58 -21.69
C LEU A 120 -16.08 -0.09 -20.43
N ASP A 121 -16.22 -0.83 -19.33
CA ASP A 121 -15.53 -0.55 -18.06
C ASP A 121 -14.00 -0.68 -18.19
N LEU A 122 -13.52 -1.67 -18.93
CA LEU A 122 -12.09 -1.83 -19.23
C LEU A 122 -11.59 -0.78 -20.22
N GLN A 123 -12.38 -0.42 -21.24
CA GLN A 123 -12.03 0.65 -22.18
C GLN A 123 -11.86 2.00 -21.46
N ALA A 124 -12.67 2.28 -20.45
CA ALA A 124 -12.59 3.50 -19.66
C ALA A 124 -11.27 3.64 -18.86
N LEU A 125 -10.57 2.53 -18.62
CA LEU A 125 -9.28 2.54 -17.88
C LEU A 125 -8.11 3.04 -18.73
N GLY A 126 -8.14 2.82 -20.04
CA GLY A 126 -7.06 3.24 -20.94
C GLY A 126 -6.73 4.73 -20.80
N PRO A 127 -7.69 5.64 -20.95
CA PRO A 127 -7.46 7.08 -20.78
C PRO A 127 -6.91 7.45 -19.38
N VAL A 128 -7.40 6.81 -18.30
CA VAL A 128 -6.94 7.06 -16.94
C VAL A 128 -5.50 6.62 -16.77
N LEU A 129 -5.15 5.42 -17.24
CA LEU A 129 -3.78 4.92 -17.17
C LEU A 129 -2.82 5.77 -18.00
N LEU A 130 -3.23 6.24 -19.16
CA LEU A 130 -2.44 7.15 -20.00
C LEU A 130 -2.21 8.50 -19.31
N GLN A 131 -3.24 9.04 -18.66
CA GLN A 131 -3.11 10.26 -17.86
C GLN A 131 -2.12 10.08 -16.71
N TYR A 132 -2.22 8.99 -15.96
CA TYR A 132 -1.30 8.67 -14.86
C TYR A 132 0.13 8.48 -15.38
N GLN A 133 0.31 7.80 -16.49
CA GLN A 133 1.60 7.65 -17.15
C GLN A 133 2.19 9.02 -17.53
N GLY A 134 1.37 9.92 -18.07
CA GLY A 134 1.77 11.28 -18.39
C GLY A 134 2.25 12.08 -17.17
N TRP A 135 1.62 11.89 -16.01
CA TRP A 135 2.10 12.50 -14.75
C TRP A 135 3.41 11.91 -14.29
N VAL A 136 3.53 10.58 -14.28
CA VAL A 136 4.76 9.88 -13.88
C VAL A 136 5.96 10.24 -14.77
N GLN A 137 5.73 10.54 -16.04
CA GLN A 137 6.80 10.93 -16.97
C GLN A 137 7.25 12.39 -16.83
N ARG A 138 6.37 13.28 -16.35
CA ARG A 138 6.60 14.74 -16.34
C ARG A 138 6.84 15.31 -14.97
N LEU A 139 6.31 14.68 -13.92
CA LEU A 139 6.37 15.19 -12.56
C LEU A 139 7.39 14.40 -11.73
N PRO A 140 7.94 15.03 -10.68
CA PRO A 140 8.68 14.30 -9.66
C PRO A 140 7.82 13.20 -9.04
N PRO A 141 8.42 12.10 -8.48
CA PRO A 141 7.67 10.97 -7.93
C PRO A 141 6.60 11.35 -6.91
N HIS A 142 6.87 12.32 -6.04
CA HIS A 142 5.91 12.81 -5.06
C HIS A 142 4.69 13.46 -5.73
N ASP A 143 4.94 14.37 -6.64
CA ASP A 143 3.86 15.15 -7.28
C ASP A 143 3.01 14.26 -8.19
N ALA A 144 3.65 13.31 -8.90
CA ALA A 144 2.95 12.31 -9.69
C ALA A 144 2.07 11.41 -8.80
N LEU A 145 2.62 10.92 -7.68
CA LEU A 145 1.88 10.08 -6.73
C LEU A 145 0.74 10.86 -6.07
N HIS A 146 0.97 12.11 -5.70
CA HIS A 146 -0.04 13.00 -5.14
C HIS A 146 -1.19 13.24 -6.13
N ALA A 147 -0.86 13.55 -7.39
CA ALA A 147 -1.87 13.73 -8.44
C ALA A 147 -2.72 12.46 -8.65
N ILE A 148 -2.10 11.28 -8.61
CA ILE A 148 -2.81 10.00 -8.68
C ILE A 148 -3.72 9.82 -7.45
N TYR A 149 -3.25 10.17 -6.24
CA TYR A 149 -4.03 10.05 -5.01
C TYR A 149 -5.29 10.93 -5.05
N GLU A 150 -5.15 12.16 -5.48
CA GLU A 150 -6.26 13.12 -5.57
C GLU A 150 -7.25 12.70 -6.68
N HIS A 151 -6.76 12.42 -7.88
CA HIS A 151 -7.62 12.03 -9.00
C HIS A 151 -8.36 10.71 -8.76
N GLY A 152 -7.67 9.73 -8.16
CA GLY A 152 -8.21 8.39 -7.91
C GLY A 152 -8.96 8.25 -6.59
N ASP A 153 -9.01 9.28 -5.75
CA ASP A 153 -9.55 9.24 -4.38
C ASP A 153 -9.00 8.04 -3.60
N VAL A 154 -7.68 7.84 -3.71
CA VAL A 154 -6.98 6.63 -3.24
C VAL A 154 -7.24 6.37 -1.76
N LEU A 155 -7.12 7.39 -0.91
CA LEU A 155 -7.27 7.22 0.53
C LEU A 155 -8.68 6.76 0.92
N ALA A 156 -9.72 7.30 0.27
CA ALA A 156 -11.10 6.93 0.57
C ALA A 156 -11.44 5.54 0.02
N ARG A 157 -11.04 5.23 -1.22
CA ARG A 157 -11.30 3.92 -1.83
C ARG A 157 -10.64 2.78 -1.07
N PHE A 158 -9.37 2.91 -0.70
CA PHE A 158 -8.68 1.91 0.09
C PHE A 158 -9.24 1.79 1.51
N ALA A 159 -9.61 2.91 2.14
CA ALA A 159 -10.25 2.87 3.45
C ALA A 159 -11.64 2.23 3.40
N ALA A 160 -12.42 2.46 2.34
CA ALA A 160 -13.74 1.85 2.16
C ALA A 160 -13.65 0.33 1.96
N ALA A 161 -12.64 -0.15 1.22
CA ALA A 161 -12.41 -1.57 0.98
C ALA A 161 -11.83 -2.31 2.20
N ALA A 162 -11.18 -1.58 3.13
CA ALA A 162 -10.55 -2.17 4.30
C ALA A 162 -11.56 -2.46 5.43
N PRO A 163 -11.34 -3.55 6.21
CA PRO A 163 -12.08 -3.78 7.45
C PRO A 163 -12.00 -2.56 8.39
N ALA A 164 -13.07 -2.28 9.12
CA ALA A 164 -13.18 -1.09 9.98
C ALA A 164 -11.96 -0.91 10.93
N THR A 165 -11.46 -2.02 11.49
CA THR A 165 -10.30 -2.04 12.40
C THR A 165 -8.96 -1.73 11.72
N GLN A 166 -8.89 -1.80 10.38
CA GLN A 166 -7.65 -1.61 9.62
C GLN A 166 -7.63 -0.28 8.85
N ARG A 167 -8.76 0.39 8.70
CA ARG A 167 -8.89 1.62 7.89
C ARG A 167 -7.85 2.68 8.21
N GLN A 168 -7.64 2.94 9.51
CA GLN A 168 -6.67 3.93 9.95
C GLN A 168 -5.23 3.53 9.59
N ALA A 169 -4.88 2.24 9.75
CA ALA A 169 -3.56 1.72 9.40
C ALA A 169 -3.31 1.79 7.89
N VAL A 170 -4.29 1.41 7.06
CA VAL A 170 -4.23 1.51 5.60
C VAL A 170 -3.99 2.96 5.16
N GLN A 171 -4.75 3.92 5.69
CA GLN A 171 -4.54 5.33 5.37
C GLN A 171 -3.18 5.84 5.85
N ALA A 172 -2.71 5.41 7.02
CA ALA A 172 -1.39 5.79 7.53
C ALA A 172 -0.26 5.27 6.64
N ASN A 173 -0.35 4.01 6.17
CA ASN A 173 0.61 3.42 5.26
C ASN A 173 0.65 4.14 3.90
N LEU A 174 -0.51 4.47 3.34
CA LEU A 174 -0.59 5.23 2.09
C LEU A 174 -0.02 6.64 2.22
N ARG A 175 -0.29 7.35 3.33
CA ARG A 175 0.34 8.65 3.61
C ARG A 175 1.86 8.53 3.82
N ALA A 176 2.31 7.43 4.45
CA ALA A 176 3.73 7.16 4.62
C ALA A 176 4.44 6.90 3.29
N LEU A 177 3.77 6.25 2.32
CA LEU A 177 4.29 6.08 0.97
C LEU A 177 4.49 7.44 0.29
N LEU A 178 3.53 8.34 0.42
CA LEU A 178 3.63 9.69 -0.11
C LEU A 178 4.76 10.48 0.57
N ALA A 179 4.90 10.39 1.89
CA ALA A 179 6.00 10.99 2.62
C ALA A 179 7.37 10.40 2.23
N ALA A 180 7.44 9.08 2.02
CA ALA A 180 8.66 8.40 1.59
C ALA A 180 9.14 8.89 0.23
N SER A 181 8.24 9.25 -0.69
CA SER A 181 8.59 9.80 -2.01
C SER A 181 9.28 11.17 -1.94
N LEU A 182 9.09 11.92 -0.84
CA LEU A 182 9.81 13.17 -0.57
C LEU A 182 11.14 12.95 0.16
N GLN A 183 11.18 11.97 1.05
CA GLN A 183 12.29 11.79 1.99
C GLN A 183 13.37 10.86 1.46
N HIS A 184 13.04 10.01 0.50
CA HIS A 184 13.99 9.03 -0.02
C HIS A 184 15.21 9.76 -0.62
N ASP A 185 16.38 9.28 -0.24
CA ASP A 185 17.69 9.84 -0.67
C ASP A 185 17.87 11.34 -0.38
N GLY A 186 17.23 11.84 0.69
CA GLY A 186 17.32 13.25 1.12
C GLY A 186 16.64 14.24 0.19
N GLY A 187 15.62 13.80 -0.55
CA GLY A 187 14.87 14.65 -1.49
C GLY A 187 15.65 14.99 -2.77
N ARG A 188 16.73 14.25 -3.07
CA ARG A 188 17.44 14.39 -4.34
C ARG A 188 16.57 13.91 -5.50
N TYR A 189 16.88 14.39 -6.71
CA TYR A 189 16.18 14.02 -7.93
C TYR A 189 16.09 12.51 -8.09
N LEU A 190 14.95 11.97 -7.72
CA LEU A 190 14.66 10.56 -7.83
C LEU A 190 13.75 10.37 -9.05
N THR A 191 14.17 9.51 -9.97
CA THR A 191 13.26 9.13 -11.06
C THR A 191 12.15 8.20 -10.51
N PRO A 192 10.95 8.20 -11.10
CA PRO A 192 9.90 7.26 -10.70
C PRO A 192 10.36 5.81 -10.72
N TYR A 193 11.19 5.42 -11.68
CA TYR A 193 11.80 4.08 -11.74
C TYR A 193 12.71 3.80 -10.53
N ALA A 194 13.57 4.74 -10.15
CA ALA A 194 14.45 4.60 -9.01
C ALA A 194 13.64 4.51 -7.70
N PHE A 195 12.56 5.29 -7.58
CA PHE A 195 11.65 5.22 -6.43
C PHE A 195 10.97 3.85 -6.32
N VAL A 196 10.41 3.32 -7.41
CA VAL A 196 9.82 1.98 -7.45
C VAL A 196 10.83 0.91 -7.02
N ARG A 197 12.05 0.97 -7.53
CA ARG A 197 13.13 0.05 -7.12
C ARG A 197 13.49 0.18 -5.65
N ALA A 198 13.55 1.40 -5.14
CA ALA A 198 13.86 1.66 -3.75
C ALA A 198 12.78 1.06 -2.82
N MET A 199 11.50 1.27 -3.14
CA MET A 199 10.39 0.68 -2.39
C MET A 199 10.42 -0.84 -2.41
N LYS A 200 10.65 -1.46 -3.58
CA LYS A 200 10.77 -2.92 -3.71
C LYS A 200 11.98 -3.51 -2.99
N LYS A 201 13.05 -2.73 -2.81
CA LYS A 201 14.24 -3.15 -2.06
C LYS A 201 13.96 -3.20 -0.56
N GLY A 202 12.97 -2.44 -0.08
CA GLY A 202 12.65 -2.31 1.33
C GLY A 202 13.58 -1.35 2.09
N GLY A 203 13.36 -1.28 3.40
CA GLY A 203 14.13 -0.42 4.29
C GLY A 203 13.41 0.89 4.67
N VAL A 204 12.23 1.14 4.12
CA VAL A 204 11.34 2.22 4.56
C VAL A 204 10.45 1.70 5.68
N ARG A 205 10.51 2.34 6.85
CA ARG A 205 9.70 1.90 7.99
C ARG A 205 8.23 2.24 7.77
N ALA A 206 7.35 1.27 8.02
CA ALA A 206 5.94 1.53 8.16
C ALA A 206 5.67 2.46 9.36
N PRO A 207 4.63 3.32 9.29
CA PRO A 207 4.21 4.09 10.44
C PRO A 207 3.85 3.14 11.59
N GLY A 208 4.39 3.40 12.76
CA GLY A 208 4.02 2.64 13.96
C GLY A 208 2.52 2.79 14.21
N ARG A 209 1.87 1.70 14.61
CA ARG A 209 0.51 1.79 15.16
C ARG A 209 0.59 2.55 16.47
N ALA A 210 0.38 3.86 16.42
CA ALA A 210 0.17 4.64 17.62
C ALA A 210 -1.29 4.45 18.05
N ASP A 211 -1.53 3.56 18.98
CA ASP A 211 -2.78 3.60 19.73
C ASP A 211 -2.53 4.47 20.96
N ALA A 212 -3.13 5.65 20.98
CA ALA A 212 -2.96 6.64 22.04
C ALA A 212 -3.46 6.14 23.42
N GLN A 213 -4.12 4.98 23.45
CA GLN A 213 -4.65 4.38 24.69
C GLN A 213 -4.01 3.02 25.01
N ALA A 214 -2.99 2.57 24.27
CA ALA A 214 -2.33 1.28 24.47
C ALA A 214 -0.99 1.42 25.21
N ILE A 215 -0.61 0.31 25.88
CA ILE A 215 0.70 0.07 26.50
C ILE A 215 1.78 -0.06 25.43
#